data_2487978e4e4a9f79e83b96dde0990c6c
#
_entry.id   2487978e4e4a9f79e83b96dde0990c6c
#
_cell.length_a   1.000
_cell.length_b   1.000
_cell.length_c   1.000
_cell.angle_alpha   90.00
_cell.angle_beta   90.00
_cell.angle_gamma   90.00
#
_symmetry.space_group_name_H-M   'P 1'
#
loop_
_entity.id
_entity.type
_entity.pdbx_description
1 polymer ?
#
loop_
_entity_poly.entity_id
_entity_poly.type
_entity_poly.pdbx_seq_one_letter_code
_entity_poly.pdbx_strand_id
1 'polypeptide(L)'
;MAALLSPALRFYQVLLFPAAKSTALILDKWLGAEAVHYFQETDLQELIEMHMTSDETDIERVEGRGALNFLAIDDLLVAGEGAPVEPRTIISLRFDQDRPIFPDIEPSTADDFLKSIHFAEKKWVILTDLSGEPRMVLDSDAFTRSALFGVRPFNPYLYCHRPIIVKDAKARLGEIITRLKVYPERPGDDVIDEDIILFWDEQKRVITGSDILGRLLRGIVQQESVPFQKLVHGKA
;
A
#
# COMPACT_ATOMS: atom_id res chain seq x y z
N MET A 1 -49.62 13.08 27.29
CA MET A 1 -49.97 11.63 27.33
C MET A 1 -48.82 10.74 27.87
N ALA A 2 -47.57 10.99 27.57
CA ALA A 2 -46.47 10.17 28.06
C ALA A 2 -46.32 10.14 29.60
N ALA A 3 -46.60 11.18 30.32
CA ALA A 3 -46.49 11.29 31.78
C ALA A 3 -47.54 10.44 32.55
N LEU A 4 -48.69 10.18 31.95
CA LEU A 4 -49.75 9.37 32.55
C LEU A 4 -49.48 7.82 32.46
N LEU A 5 -48.70 7.42 31.47
CA LEU A 5 -48.33 6.01 31.24
C LEU A 5 -47.09 5.57 32.06
N SER A 6 -46.28 6.53 32.51
CA SER A 6 -45.03 6.27 33.24
C SER A 6 -45.23 5.44 34.52
N PRO A 7 -46.22 5.69 35.40
CA PRO A 7 -46.36 4.87 36.60
C PRO A 7 -46.85 3.45 36.29
N ALA A 8 -47.69 3.29 35.28
CA ALA A 8 -48.17 1.96 34.86
C ALA A 8 -46.99 1.14 34.26
N LEU A 9 -46.16 1.74 33.44
CA LEU A 9 -44.98 1.09 32.87
C LEU A 9 -43.98 0.67 33.97
N ARG A 10 -43.74 1.54 34.96
CA ARG A 10 -42.89 1.20 36.12
C ARG A 10 -43.46 0.06 36.92
N PHE A 11 -44.76 0.02 37.15
CA PHE A 11 -45.40 -1.09 37.86
C PHE A 11 -45.20 -2.42 37.13
N TYR A 12 -45.43 -2.45 35.81
CA TYR A 12 -45.18 -3.65 35.00
C TYR A 12 -43.70 -4.04 34.96
N GLN A 13 -42.80 -3.06 34.89
CA GLN A 13 -41.36 -3.30 34.91
C GLN A 13 -40.93 -3.95 36.23
N VAL A 14 -41.38 -3.46 37.36
CA VAL A 14 -41.10 -4.05 38.68
C VAL A 14 -41.71 -5.44 38.84
N LEU A 15 -42.95 -5.62 38.37
CA LEU A 15 -43.65 -6.90 38.44
C LEU A 15 -43.03 -7.98 37.58
N LEU A 16 -42.57 -7.63 36.37
CA LEU A 16 -42.00 -8.57 35.40
C LEU A 16 -40.50 -8.75 35.59
N PHE A 17 -39.82 -7.85 36.32
CA PHE A 17 -38.36 -7.87 36.48
C PHE A 17 -37.82 -9.21 37.01
N PRO A 18 -38.40 -9.87 38.05
CA PRO A 18 -37.86 -11.14 38.53
C PRO A 18 -38.00 -12.27 37.50
N ALA A 19 -39.07 -12.29 36.72
CA ALA A 19 -39.26 -13.27 35.65
C ALA A 19 -38.31 -13.01 34.49
N ALA A 20 -38.18 -11.75 34.05
CA ALA A 20 -37.29 -11.35 33.00
C ALA A 20 -35.82 -11.61 33.38
N LYS A 21 -35.42 -11.32 34.60
CA LYS A 21 -34.06 -11.58 35.09
C LYS A 21 -33.73 -13.07 35.15
N SER A 22 -34.69 -13.89 35.58
CA SER A 22 -34.51 -15.36 35.62
C SER A 22 -34.38 -15.95 34.21
N THR A 23 -35.23 -15.50 33.28
CA THR A 23 -35.11 -15.90 31.86
C THR A 23 -33.84 -15.43 31.21
N ALA A 24 -33.40 -14.20 31.47
CA ALA A 24 -32.13 -13.68 30.96
C ALA A 24 -30.95 -14.54 31.45
N LEU A 25 -30.90 -14.86 32.77
CA LEU A 25 -29.84 -15.70 33.31
C LEU A 25 -29.81 -17.12 32.74
N ILE A 26 -31.00 -17.68 32.44
CA ILE A 26 -31.11 -19.01 31.81
C ILE A 26 -30.64 -18.93 30.36
N LEU A 27 -31.03 -17.89 29.62
CA LEU A 27 -30.60 -17.64 28.25
C LEU A 27 -29.10 -17.35 28.16
N ASP A 28 -28.55 -16.52 29.05
CA ASP A 28 -27.10 -16.25 29.14
C ASP A 28 -26.29 -17.52 29.42
N LYS A 29 -26.86 -18.43 30.25
CA LYS A 29 -26.20 -19.69 30.55
C LYS A 29 -26.32 -20.72 29.42
N TRP A 30 -27.34 -20.62 28.59
CA TRP A 30 -27.60 -21.55 27.48
C TRP A 30 -27.00 -21.07 26.17
N LEU A 31 -27.04 -19.78 25.90
CA LEU A 31 -26.46 -19.17 24.70
C LEU A 31 -25.00 -18.68 24.91
N GLY A 32 -24.51 -18.67 26.16
CA GLY A 32 -23.29 -17.95 26.53
C GLY A 32 -23.61 -16.47 26.80
N ALA A 33 -22.74 -15.81 27.58
CA ALA A 33 -22.82 -14.38 27.72
C ALA A 33 -22.89 -13.79 26.29
N GLU A 34 -23.81 -12.81 26.08
CA GLU A 34 -23.79 -12.03 24.82
C GLU A 34 -22.39 -11.45 24.67
N ALA A 35 -21.49 -12.27 24.15
CA ALA A 35 -20.28 -11.77 23.56
C ALA A 35 -20.78 -10.86 22.45
N VAL A 36 -20.57 -9.56 22.58
CA VAL A 36 -20.65 -8.66 21.46
C VAL A 36 -19.88 -9.38 20.36
N HIS A 37 -20.59 -9.97 19.40
CA HIS A 37 -19.97 -10.52 18.23
C HIS A 37 -19.30 -9.33 17.59
N TYR A 38 -18.00 -9.14 17.88
CA TYR A 38 -17.19 -8.24 17.10
C TYR A 38 -17.35 -8.72 15.68
N PHE A 39 -17.89 -7.86 14.82
CA PHE A 39 -17.93 -8.14 13.41
C PHE A 39 -16.52 -8.52 12.99
N GLN A 40 -16.35 -9.76 12.57
CA GLN A 40 -15.11 -10.19 12.00
C GLN A 40 -15.00 -9.53 10.62
N GLU A 41 -13.79 -9.34 10.14
CA GLU A 41 -13.56 -8.76 8.83
C GLU A 41 -14.30 -9.53 7.73
N THR A 42 -14.37 -10.86 7.85
CA THR A 42 -15.17 -11.73 6.98
C THR A 42 -16.65 -11.39 6.96
N ASP A 43 -17.25 -11.07 8.13
CA ASP A 43 -18.67 -10.68 8.21
C ASP A 43 -18.90 -9.34 7.49
N LEU A 44 -17.91 -8.42 7.57
CA LEU A 44 -17.97 -7.15 6.87
C LEU A 44 -17.83 -7.34 5.37
N GLN A 45 -16.94 -8.22 4.92
CA GLN A 45 -16.77 -8.56 3.50
C GLN A 45 -18.05 -9.16 2.93
N GLU A 46 -18.67 -10.15 3.63
CA GLU A 46 -19.94 -10.76 3.24
C GLU A 46 -21.08 -9.73 3.18
N LEU A 47 -21.13 -8.81 4.14
CA LEU A 47 -22.12 -7.73 4.16
C LEU A 47 -21.98 -6.81 2.94
N ILE A 48 -20.76 -6.40 2.59
CA ILE A 48 -20.48 -5.57 1.42
C ILE A 48 -20.86 -6.32 0.15
N GLU A 49 -20.49 -7.60 0.01
CA GLU A 49 -20.84 -8.43 -1.16
C GLU A 49 -22.35 -8.58 -1.33
N MET A 50 -23.07 -8.81 -0.24
CA MET A 50 -24.53 -8.90 -0.23
C MET A 50 -25.17 -7.59 -0.70
N HIS A 51 -24.68 -6.45 -0.21
CA HIS A 51 -25.16 -5.13 -0.64
C HIS A 51 -24.87 -4.87 -2.12
N MET A 52 -23.68 -5.23 -2.63
CA MET A 52 -23.35 -5.07 -4.05
C MET A 52 -24.25 -5.87 -5.00
N THR A 53 -24.91 -6.90 -4.53
CA THR A 53 -25.79 -7.78 -5.33
C THR A 53 -27.27 -7.45 -5.22
N SER A 54 -27.65 -6.58 -4.27
CA SER A 54 -29.05 -6.17 -4.05
C SER A 54 -29.40 -4.95 -4.89
N ASP A 55 -30.59 -4.98 -5.53
CA ASP A 55 -31.09 -3.86 -6.34
C ASP A 55 -31.58 -2.65 -5.51
N GLU A 56 -31.67 -2.81 -4.17
CA GLU A 56 -32.23 -1.79 -3.27
C GLU A 56 -31.13 -1.03 -2.48
N THR A 57 -29.85 -1.15 -2.86
CA THR A 57 -28.76 -0.57 -2.06
C THR A 57 -28.20 0.71 -2.68
N ASP A 58 -27.78 1.62 -1.78
CA ASP A 58 -27.10 2.88 -2.15
C ASP A 58 -25.60 2.68 -2.45
N ILE A 59 -25.05 1.45 -2.25
CA ILE A 59 -23.64 1.17 -2.49
C ILE A 59 -23.44 0.78 -3.96
N GLU A 60 -22.75 1.64 -4.70
CA GLU A 60 -22.38 1.33 -6.06
C GLU A 60 -21.37 0.17 -6.13
N ARG A 61 -21.43 -0.61 -7.20
CA ARG A 61 -20.53 -1.77 -7.39
C ARG A 61 -19.04 -1.38 -7.35
N VAL A 62 -18.70 -0.18 -7.78
CA VAL A 62 -17.34 0.38 -7.74
C VAL A 62 -16.89 0.63 -6.30
N GLU A 63 -17.75 1.23 -5.49
CA GLU A 63 -17.48 1.55 -4.08
C GLU A 63 -17.29 0.28 -3.26
N GLY A 64 -18.23 -0.66 -3.39
CA GLY A 64 -18.13 -1.95 -2.70
C GLY A 64 -16.87 -2.73 -3.09
N ARG A 65 -16.50 -2.73 -4.38
CA ARG A 65 -15.27 -3.38 -4.85
C ARG A 65 -14.03 -2.68 -4.28
N GLY A 66 -14.03 -1.36 -4.23
CA GLY A 66 -12.94 -0.58 -3.62
C GLY A 66 -12.76 -0.91 -2.14
N ALA A 67 -13.86 -0.98 -1.37
CA ALA A 67 -13.83 -1.36 0.04
C ALA A 67 -13.29 -2.78 0.24
N LEU A 68 -13.75 -3.76 -0.54
CA LEU A 68 -13.25 -5.14 -0.47
C LEU A 68 -11.76 -5.23 -0.83
N ASN A 69 -11.29 -4.49 -1.84
CA ASN A 69 -9.88 -4.46 -2.20
C ASN A 69 -9.03 -3.84 -1.07
N PHE A 70 -9.54 -2.80 -0.39
CA PHE A 70 -8.84 -2.19 0.74
C PHE A 70 -8.70 -3.16 1.92
N LEU A 71 -9.77 -3.86 2.29
CA LEU A 71 -9.72 -4.89 3.33
C LEU A 71 -8.73 -6.01 2.96
N ALA A 72 -8.75 -6.46 1.69
CA ALA A 72 -7.86 -7.51 1.23
C ALA A 72 -6.36 -7.12 1.24
N ILE A 73 -6.02 -5.82 1.14
CA ILE A 73 -4.63 -5.34 1.18
C ILE A 73 -3.98 -5.62 2.54
N ASP A 74 -4.75 -5.54 3.62
CA ASP A 74 -4.22 -5.69 4.97
C ASP A 74 -3.56 -7.05 5.17
N ASP A 75 -4.10 -8.09 4.56
CA ASP A 75 -3.63 -9.47 4.69
C ASP A 75 -2.56 -9.89 3.67
N LEU A 76 -2.25 -9.05 2.67
CA LEU A 76 -1.25 -9.38 1.66
C LEU A 76 0.15 -9.46 2.27
N LEU A 77 0.89 -10.51 1.92
CA LEU A 77 2.29 -10.64 2.30
C LEU A 77 3.17 -9.76 1.41
N VAL A 78 4.02 -8.94 2.02
CA VAL A 78 4.98 -8.07 1.30
C VAL A 78 5.85 -8.87 0.33
N ALA A 79 6.24 -10.08 0.70
CA ALA A 79 7.06 -10.98 -0.13
C ALA A 79 6.41 -11.36 -1.47
N GLY A 80 5.08 -11.29 -1.58
CA GLY A 80 4.32 -11.61 -2.79
C GLY A 80 4.06 -10.40 -3.71
N GLU A 81 4.29 -9.18 -3.23
CA GLU A 81 3.85 -7.97 -3.89
C GLU A 81 4.97 -7.24 -4.66
N GLY A 82 4.56 -6.33 -5.56
CA GLY A 82 5.47 -5.51 -6.37
C GLY A 82 6.23 -6.28 -7.44
N ALA A 83 7.22 -5.62 -8.03
CA ALA A 83 8.05 -6.17 -9.09
C ALA A 83 9.34 -6.83 -8.53
N PRO A 84 9.82 -7.93 -9.13
CA PRO A 84 11.12 -8.49 -8.77
C PRO A 84 12.23 -7.49 -9.10
N VAL A 85 13.22 -7.41 -8.23
CA VAL A 85 14.41 -6.57 -8.42
C VAL A 85 15.32 -7.24 -9.44
N GLU A 86 15.62 -6.53 -10.52
CA GLU A 86 16.58 -7.01 -11.51
C GLU A 86 18.01 -6.67 -11.07
N PRO A 87 18.98 -7.57 -11.24
CA PRO A 87 20.38 -7.33 -10.80
C PRO A 87 20.98 -6.04 -11.36
N ARG A 88 20.60 -5.64 -12.58
CA ARG A 88 21.07 -4.40 -13.22
C ARG A 88 20.57 -3.11 -12.57
N THR A 89 19.54 -3.21 -11.71
CA THR A 89 19.02 -2.08 -10.94
C THR A 89 19.69 -1.89 -9.59
N ILE A 90 20.66 -2.74 -9.25
CA ILE A 90 21.40 -2.65 -7.99
C ILE A 90 22.78 -2.07 -8.27
N ILE A 91 23.07 -0.94 -7.64
CA ILE A 91 24.38 -0.28 -7.71
C ILE A 91 24.98 -0.25 -6.30
N SER A 92 26.17 -0.84 -6.16
CA SER A 92 26.90 -0.82 -4.89
C SER A 92 27.81 0.41 -4.81
N LEU A 93 27.64 1.18 -3.75
CA LEU A 93 28.44 2.37 -3.48
C LEU A 93 29.06 2.28 -2.09
N ARG A 94 30.11 3.07 -1.86
CA ARG A 94 30.56 3.33 -0.48
C ARG A 94 29.60 4.31 0.17
N PHE A 95 29.37 4.13 1.46
CA PHE A 95 28.58 5.03 2.28
C PHE A 95 29.46 5.63 3.36
N ASP A 96 29.33 6.92 3.57
CA ASP A 96 29.82 7.60 4.78
C ASP A 96 28.60 7.86 5.68
N GLN A 97 28.52 7.12 6.76
CA GLN A 97 27.32 7.02 7.61
C GLN A 97 26.10 6.60 6.77
N ASP A 98 25.19 7.54 6.50
CA ASP A 98 23.95 7.29 5.74
C ASP A 98 23.95 7.93 4.34
N ARG A 99 25.09 8.46 3.89
CA ARG A 99 25.19 9.14 2.57
C ARG A 99 26.01 8.31 1.59
N PRO A 100 25.49 8.02 0.40
CA PRO A 100 26.25 7.37 -0.65
C PRO A 100 27.36 8.30 -1.13
N ILE A 101 28.55 7.75 -1.37
CA ILE A 101 29.66 8.47 -1.99
C ILE A 101 29.55 8.22 -3.49
N PHE A 102 29.05 9.23 -4.21
CA PHE A 102 28.97 9.16 -5.66
C PHE A 102 30.36 9.38 -6.28
N PRO A 103 30.65 8.76 -7.44
CA PRO A 103 31.80 9.13 -8.23
C PRO A 103 31.64 10.56 -8.79
N ASP A 104 32.70 11.12 -9.33
CA ASP A 104 32.59 12.35 -10.11
C ASP A 104 31.73 12.10 -11.35
N ILE A 105 30.67 12.91 -11.50
CA ILE A 105 29.68 12.74 -12.55
C ILE A 105 29.86 13.85 -13.59
N GLU A 106 30.26 13.46 -14.78
CA GLU A 106 30.34 14.36 -15.89
C GLU A 106 28.98 14.52 -16.61
N PRO A 107 28.61 15.72 -17.07
CA PRO A 107 27.35 15.95 -17.81
C PRO A 107 27.50 15.46 -19.27
N SER A 108 27.73 14.18 -19.40
CA SER A 108 28.01 13.54 -20.70
C SER A 108 27.32 12.18 -20.77
N THR A 109 26.80 11.86 -21.94
CA THR A 109 26.29 10.50 -22.23
C THR A 109 27.39 9.43 -22.24
N ALA A 110 28.68 9.87 -22.22
CA ALA A 110 29.83 8.99 -22.11
C ALA A 110 30.18 8.62 -20.65
N ASP A 111 29.63 9.33 -19.65
CA ASP A 111 29.86 9.04 -18.24
C ASP A 111 29.40 7.63 -17.87
N ASP A 112 30.29 6.87 -17.24
CA ASP A 112 30.03 5.45 -16.97
C ASP A 112 28.99 5.24 -15.85
N PHE A 113 28.91 6.15 -14.89
CA PHE A 113 27.91 6.07 -13.84
C PHE A 113 26.51 6.37 -14.40
N LEU A 114 26.39 7.42 -15.23
CA LEU A 114 25.13 7.74 -15.91
C LEU A 114 24.68 6.61 -16.84
N LYS A 115 25.63 5.97 -17.55
CA LYS A 115 25.32 4.78 -18.35
C LYS A 115 24.78 3.63 -17.49
N SER A 116 25.40 3.37 -16.33
CA SER A 116 24.94 2.30 -15.46
C SER A 116 23.50 2.51 -14.97
N ILE A 117 23.14 3.76 -14.66
CA ILE A 117 21.77 4.15 -14.29
C ILE A 117 20.84 4.00 -15.49
N HIS A 118 21.23 4.46 -16.67
CA HIS A 118 20.44 4.36 -17.89
C HIS A 118 20.14 2.90 -18.27
N PHE A 119 21.15 2.03 -18.21
CA PHE A 119 21.01 0.60 -18.52
C PHE A 119 20.19 -0.19 -17.49
N ALA A 120 19.90 0.39 -16.31
CA ALA A 120 18.94 -0.19 -15.38
C ALA A 120 17.53 -0.27 -15.98
N GLU A 121 17.17 0.65 -16.91
CA GLU A 121 15.86 0.70 -17.59
C GLU A 121 14.65 0.65 -16.63
N LYS A 122 14.82 1.12 -15.42
CA LYS A 122 13.79 1.19 -14.38
C LYS A 122 13.82 2.56 -13.72
N LYS A 123 12.68 3.03 -13.31
CA LYS A 123 12.57 4.30 -12.58
C LYS A 123 13.43 4.28 -11.30
N TRP A 124 13.45 3.16 -10.60
CA TRP A 124 14.10 3.04 -9.30
C TRP A 124 15.35 2.18 -9.37
N VAL A 125 16.48 2.78 -9.07
CA VAL A 125 17.77 2.11 -8.90
C VAL A 125 18.06 1.98 -7.42
N ILE A 126 18.43 0.78 -6.98
CA ILE A 126 18.68 0.48 -5.56
C ILE A 126 20.16 0.68 -5.26
N LEU A 127 20.44 1.58 -4.33
CA LEU A 127 21.80 1.82 -3.86
C LEU A 127 22.06 0.94 -2.64
N THR A 128 23.00 0.02 -2.77
CA THR A 128 23.46 -0.84 -1.69
C THR A 128 24.82 -0.40 -1.18
N ASP A 129 25.13 -0.74 0.06
CA ASP A 129 26.49 -0.64 0.54
C ASP A 129 27.35 -1.82 0.00
N LEU A 130 28.63 -1.84 0.36
CA LEU A 130 29.58 -2.89 -0.10
C LEU A 130 29.27 -4.28 0.46
N SER A 131 28.44 -4.38 1.48
CA SER A 131 27.92 -5.66 2.01
C SER A 131 26.68 -6.15 1.26
N GLY A 132 26.15 -5.36 0.32
CA GLY A 132 24.95 -5.67 -0.45
C GLY A 132 23.63 -5.32 0.27
N GLU A 133 23.71 -4.60 1.39
CA GLU A 133 22.53 -4.12 2.11
C GLU A 133 21.96 -2.87 1.42
N PRO A 134 20.63 -2.82 1.17
CA PRO A 134 19.99 -1.67 0.55
C PRO A 134 19.99 -0.50 1.53
N ARG A 135 20.35 0.67 1.04
CA ARG A 135 20.44 1.89 1.86
C ARG A 135 19.52 2.99 1.34
N MET A 136 19.45 3.14 0.04
CA MET A 136 18.66 4.16 -0.64
C MET A 136 18.15 3.65 -1.97
N VAL A 137 17.19 4.36 -2.52
CA VAL A 137 16.75 4.25 -3.92
C VAL A 137 16.99 5.56 -4.62
N LEU A 138 17.28 5.48 -5.91
CA LEU A 138 17.56 6.63 -6.76
C LEU A 138 16.51 6.72 -7.85
N ASP A 139 15.86 7.88 -8.02
CA ASP A 139 15.03 8.15 -9.20
C ASP A 139 15.95 8.32 -10.42
N SER A 140 16.01 7.30 -11.26
CA SER A 140 16.92 7.24 -12.41
C SER A 140 16.61 8.30 -13.46
N ASP A 141 15.34 8.60 -13.69
CA ASP A 141 14.87 9.53 -14.71
C ASP A 141 15.18 10.98 -14.29
N ALA A 142 14.80 11.34 -13.08
CA ALA A 142 15.05 12.67 -12.55
C ALA A 142 16.56 12.93 -12.39
N PHE A 143 17.30 11.94 -11.89
CA PHE A 143 18.75 12.00 -11.74
C PHE A 143 19.45 12.20 -13.08
N THR A 144 19.19 11.34 -14.06
CA THR A 144 19.83 11.39 -15.37
C THR A 144 19.50 12.68 -16.10
N ARG A 145 18.24 13.11 -16.07
CA ARG A 145 17.79 14.36 -16.67
C ARG A 145 18.52 15.56 -16.07
N SER A 146 18.61 15.61 -14.75
CA SER A 146 19.28 16.74 -14.08
C SER A 146 20.79 16.68 -14.22
N ALA A 147 21.41 15.51 -14.24
CA ALA A 147 22.84 15.36 -14.46
C ALA A 147 23.24 15.87 -15.85
N LEU A 148 22.45 15.60 -16.89
CA LEU A 148 22.74 16.00 -18.28
C LEU A 148 22.31 17.43 -18.60
N PHE A 149 21.15 17.89 -18.10
CA PHE A 149 20.51 19.12 -18.55
C PHE A 149 20.21 20.11 -17.41
N GLY A 150 20.50 19.73 -16.16
CA GLY A 150 20.21 20.57 -15.00
C GLY A 150 21.18 21.73 -14.79
N VAL A 151 20.84 22.56 -13.82
CA VAL A 151 21.67 23.70 -13.40
C VAL A 151 22.85 23.19 -12.56
N ARG A 152 24.01 23.82 -12.73
CA ARG A 152 25.21 23.50 -11.96
C ARG A 152 25.34 24.39 -10.71
N PRO A 153 25.89 23.87 -9.60
CA PRO A 153 26.42 22.51 -9.41
C PRO A 153 25.33 21.45 -9.28
N PHE A 154 25.57 20.27 -9.86
CA PHE A 154 24.66 19.12 -9.74
C PHE A 154 24.75 18.52 -8.34
N ASN A 155 23.60 18.28 -7.71
CA ASN A 155 23.52 17.64 -6.42
C ASN A 155 22.80 16.27 -6.53
N PRO A 156 23.55 15.17 -6.53
CA PRO A 156 22.99 13.82 -6.70
C PRO A 156 22.04 13.40 -5.59
N TYR A 157 22.18 13.96 -4.39
CA TYR A 157 21.39 13.58 -3.22
C TYR A 157 19.92 13.98 -3.31
N LEU A 158 19.57 14.95 -4.16
CA LEU A 158 18.19 15.40 -4.36
C LEU A 158 17.29 14.33 -4.98
N TYR A 159 17.89 13.31 -5.57
CA TYR A 159 17.18 12.21 -6.27
C TYR A 159 17.26 10.90 -5.51
N CYS A 160 17.76 10.94 -4.28
CA CYS A 160 17.88 9.77 -3.41
C CYS A 160 16.80 9.77 -2.36
N HIS A 161 16.08 8.64 -2.24
CA HIS A 161 15.02 8.44 -1.27
C HIS A 161 15.35 7.29 -0.34
N ARG A 162 14.84 7.33 0.89
CA ARG A 162 15.01 6.24 1.88
C ARG A 162 13.82 5.29 1.79
N PRO A 163 14.02 4.06 1.28
CA PRO A 163 12.94 3.09 1.21
C PRO A 163 12.61 2.51 2.57
N ILE A 164 11.41 1.97 2.71
CA ILE A 164 11.05 1.10 3.82
C ILE A 164 11.61 -0.29 3.51
N ILE A 165 12.57 -0.77 4.29
CA ILE A 165 13.19 -2.08 4.08
C ILE A 165 12.48 -3.10 4.96
N VAL A 166 12.00 -4.19 4.34
CA VAL A 166 11.32 -5.33 4.96
C VAL A 166 12.12 -6.58 4.67
N LYS A 167 12.47 -7.33 5.70
CA LYS A 167 13.22 -8.61 5.60
C LYS A 167 12.39 -9.79 6.07
N ASP A 168 11.29 -9.54 6.75
CA ASP A 168 10.39 -10.60 7.22
C ASP A 168 9.42 -11.01 6.11
N ALA A 169 9.54 -12.25 5.63
CA ALA A 169 8.66 -12.79 4.60
C ALA A 169 7.19 -12.93 5.05
N LYS A 170 6.94 -12.86 6.36
CA LYS A 170 5.59 -12.93 6.94
C LYS A 170 4.99 -11.55 7.20
N ALA A 171 5.73 -10.47 6.93
CA ALA A 171 5.23 -9.11 7.11
C ALA A 171 4.04 -8.87 6.20
N ARG A 172 2.97 -8.31 6.78
CA ARG A 172 1.75 -7.95 6.05
C ARG A 172 1.86 -6.55 5.47
N LEU A 173 1.32 -6.37 4.28
CA LEU A 173 1.39 -5.09 3.57
C LEU A 173 0.66 -3.98 4.34
N GLY A 174 -0.47 -4.28 4.98
CA GLY A 174 -1.22 -3.32 5.79
C GLY A 174 -0.39 -2.70 6.92
N GLU A 175 0.43 -3.51 7.61
CA GLU A 175 1.32 -3.01 8.65
C GLU A 175 2.40 -2.08 8.10
N ILE A 176 2.85 -2.33 6.87
CA ILE A 176 3.89 -1.54 6.22
C ILE A 176 3.35 -0.26 5.61
N ILE A 177 2.13 -0.29 5.03
CA ILE A 177 1.48 0.90 4.46
C ILE A 177 1.34 2.01 5.49
N THR A 178 1.08 1.69 6.76
CA THR A 178 0.98 2.69 7.84
C THR A 178 2.29 3.44 8.10
N ARG A 179 3.42 2.93 7.60
CA ARG A 179 4.74 3.56 7.71
C ARG A 179 5.07 4.49 6.55
N LEU A 180 4.29 4.44 5.46
CA LEU A 180 4.42 5.36 4.34
C LEU A 180 4.13 6.79 4.81
N LYS A 181 4.88 7.76 4.30
CA LYS A 181 4.73 9.16 4.64
C LYS A 181 4.37 9.95 3.38
N VAL A 182 3.48 10.90 3.57
CA VAL A 182 3.16 11.87 2.52
C VAL A 182 4.04 13.10 2.73
N TYR A 183 4.73 13.53 1.68
CA TYR A 183 5.50 14.77 1.65
C TYR A 183 4.78 15.76 0.70
N PRO A 184 3.80 16.51 1.21
CA PRO A 184 2.98 17.35 0.35
C PRO A 184 3.81 18.50 -0.24
N GLU A 185 3.83 18.61 -1.56
CA GLU A 185 4.37 19.80 -2.25
C GLU A 185 3.45 21.01 -2.06
N ARG A 186 2.15 20.76 -1.86
CA ARG A 186 1.12 21.78 -1.63
C ARG A 186 0.23 21.41 -0.45
N PRO A 187 -0.33 22.38 0.27
CA PRO A 187 -1.29 22.10 1.34
C PRO A 187 -2.47 21.27 0.81
N GLY A 188 -2.71 20.11 1.41
CA GLY A 188 -3.79 19.18 1.02
C GLY A 188 -3.41 18.18 -0.09
N ASP A 189 -2.15 18.10 -0.45
CA ASP A 189 -1.64 17.05 -1.33
C ASP A 189 -1.41 15.76 -0.54
N ASP A 190 -2.03 14.67 -0.99
CA ASP A 190 -1.97 13.36 -0.34
C ASP A 190 -1.21 12.33 -1.21
N VAL A 191 -0.42 12.80 -2.19
CA VAL A 191 0.29 11.93 -3.12
C VAL A 191 1.50 11.28 -2.45
N ILE A 192 1.58 9.96 -2.55
CA ILE A 192 2.69 9.14 -2.05
C ILE A 192 3.63 8.86 -3.23
N ASP A 193 4.46 9.83 -3.60
CA ASP A 193 5.33 9.71 -4.77
C ASP A 193 6.70 9.09 -4.46
N GLU A 194 7.19 9.27 -3.26
CA GLU A 194 8.58 9.00 -2.92
C GLU A 194 8.77 7.77 -2.03
N ASP A 195 7.70 7.21 -1.49
CA ASP A 195 7.78 6.10 -0.57
C ASP A 195 7.79 4.76 -1.29
N ILE A 196 8.90 4.08 -1.16
CA ILE A 196 9.16 2.79 -1.78
C ILE A 196 9.39 1.76 -0.69
N ILE A 197 8.77 0.61 -0.85
CA ILE A 197 8.99 -0.55 0.00
C ILE A 197 9.92 -1.51 -0.73
N LEU A 198 11.01 -1.88 -0.09
CA LEU A 198 11.92 -2.92 -0.57
C LEU A 198 11.74 -4.17 0.31
N PHE A 199 11.27 -5.23 -0.28
CA PHE A 199 11.41 -6.54 0.32
C PHE A 199 12.81 -7.08 -0.02
N TRP A 200 13.62 -7.35 1.01
CA TRP A 200 15.04 -7.68 0.84
C TRP A 200 15.41 -8.96 1.57
N ASP A 201 15.13 -10.06 0.90
CA ASP A 201 15.47 -11.42 1.32
C ASP A 201 15.94 -12.21 0.09
N GLU A 202 15.83 -13.53 0.06
CA GLU A 202 16.19 -14.35 -1.10
C GLU A 202 15.51 -13.87 -2.39
N GLN A 203 14.25 -13.54 -2.33
CA GLN A 203 13.47 -12.93 -3.42
C GLN A 203 13.32 -11.42 -3.20
N LYS A 204 14.22 -10.66 -3.80
CA LYS A 204 14.18 -9.20 -3.69
C LYS A 204 13.07 -8.61 -4.53
N ARG A 205 12.26 -7.72 -3.95
CA ARG A 205 11.15 -7.06 -4.64
C ARG A 205 11.09 -5.58 -4.31
N VAL A 206 10.56 -4.79 -5.24
CA VAL A 206 10.25 -3.38 -5.06
C VAL A 206 8.75 -3.18 -5.18
N ILE A 207 8.16 -2.52 -4.20
CA ILE A 207 6.74 -2.16 -4.17
C ILE A 207 6.66 -0.64 -4.17
N THR A 208 5.88 -0.10 -5.08
CA THR A 208 5.65 1.34 -5.24
C THR A 208 4.21 1.70 -4.91
N GLY A 209 3.92 2.99 -4.75
CA GLY A 209 2.55 3.49 -4.62
C GLY A 209 1.66 3.05 -5.78
N SER A 210 2.21 2.93 -7.00
CA SER A 210 1.48 2.44 -8.18
C SER A 210 1.06 0.97 -8.05
N ASP A 211 1.89 0.13 -7.42
CA ASP A 211 1.53 -1.27 -7.17
C ASP A 211 0.38 -1.37 -6.17
N ILE A 212 0.43 -0.56 -5.11
CA ILE A 212 -0.63 -0.47 -4.10
C ILE A 212 -1.92 0.05 -4.73
N LEU A 213 -1.84 1.12 -5.52
CA LEU A 213 -3.00 1.65 -6.26
C LEU A 213 -3.59 0.61 -7.21
N GLY A 214 -2.75 -0.13 -7.92
CA GLY A 214 -3.18 -1.23 -8.80
C GLY A 214 -3.96 -2.32 -8.05
N ARG A 215 -3.60 -2.58 -6.78
CA ARG A 215 -4.36 -3.50 -5.92
C ARG A 215 -5.70 -2.92 -5.51
N LEU A 216 -5.72 -1.65 -5.08
CA LEU A 216 -6.95 -0.95 -4.69
C LEU A 216 -7.96 -0.86 -5.83
N LEU A 217 -7.49 -0.66 -7.05
CA LEU A 217 -8.33 -0.53 -8.23
C LEU A 217 -8.60 -1.85 -8.97
N ARG A 218 -8.21 -2.98 -8.40
CA ARG A 218 -8.36 -4.29 -9.03
C ARG A 218 -9.83 -4.64 -9.26
N GLY A 219 -10.17 -4.94 -10.54
CA GLY A 219 -11.54 -5.24 -10.93
C GLY A 219 -12.47 -4.02 -11.02
N ILE A 220 -11.95 -2.81 -10.77
CA ILE A 220 -12.63 -1.53 -11.01
C ILE A 220 -12.21 -0.98 -12.37
N VAL A 221 -10.91 -0.90 -12.62
CA VAL A 221 -10.35 -0.47 -13.92
C VAL A 221 -10.37 -1.62 -14.89
N GLN A 222 -10.73 -1.33 -16.14
CA GLN A 222 -10.66 -2.31 -17.22
C GLN A 222 -9.20 -2.62 -17.53
N GLN A 223 -8.81 -3.89 -17.40
CA GLN A 223 -7.52 -4.34 -17.88
C GLN A 223 -7.62 -4.54 -19.40
N GLU A 224 -7.23 -3.53 -20.17
CA GLU A 224 -6.97 -3.74 -21.58
C GLU A 224 -5.66 -4.52 -21.69
N SER A 225 -5.76 -5.79 -22.09
CA SER A 225 -4.61 -6.53 -22.57
C SER A 225 -4.21 -5.94 -23.92
N VAL A 226 -3.35 -4.92 -23.91
CA VAL A 226 -2.74 -4.42 -25.15
C VAL A 226 -1.72 -5.47 -25.57
N PRO A 227 -1.94 -6.20 -26.66
CA PRO A 227 -0.91 -7.05 -27.21
C PRO A 227 0.14 -6.10 -27.82
N PHE A 228 1.27 -5.95 -27.14
CA PHE A 228 2.41 -5.13 -27.54
C PHE A 228 2.91 -5.44 -28.98
N GLN A 229 2.51 -6.57 -29.53
CA GLN A 229 2.82 -7.00 -30.91
C GLN A 229 2.10 -6.26 -32.02
N LYS A 230 1.01 -5.53 -31.78
CA LYS A 230 0.28 -4.81 -32.84
C LYS A 230 0.83 -3.43 -33.15
N LEU A 231 1.65 -2.84 -32.33
CA LEU A 231 2.24 -1.51 -32.54
C LEU A 231 3.50 -1.53 -33.42
N VAL A 232 4.16 -2.68 -33.56
CA VAL A 232 5.43 -2.79 -34.32
C VAL A 232 5.20 -3.24 -35.78
N HIS A 233 4.03 -3.75 -36.15
CA HIS A 233 3.76 -4.31 -37.47
C HIS A 233 2.69 -3.56 -38.29
N GLY A 234 2.35 -2.37 -37.87
CA GLY A 234 1.39 -1.54 -38.60
C GLY A 234 2.06 -0.48 -39.48
N LYS A 235 2.84 -0.90 -40.47
CA LYS A 235 3.05 -0.19 -41.73
C LYS A 235 3.95 -1.05 -42.63
N ALA A 236 3.35 -1.76 -43.51
CA ALA A 236 3.85 -2.06 -44.84
C ALA A 236 2.79 -1.66 -45.83
#